data_50d1ca39339ce6c5273b4af6cff07fba
#
_entry.id   50d1ca39339ce6c5273b4af6cff07fba
#
_cell.length_a   1.000
_cell.length_b   1.000
_cell.length_c   1.000
_cell.angle_alpha   90.00
_cell.angle_beta   90.00
_cell.angle_gamma   90.00
#
_symmetry.space_group_name_H-M   'P 1'
#
loop_
_entity.id
_entity.type
_entity.pdbx_description
1 polymer ?
#
loop_
_entity_poly.entity_id
_entity_poly.type
_entity_poly.pdbx_seq_one_letter_code
_entity_poly.pdbx_strand_id
1 'polypeptide(L)'
;NAFHAGGARKKTFNGNRNNRPSGAGQRPAGNFRPKDSTGGGTQHVDRKNGNAKIPALEKDTIRIIPLGGVEEIGRNMTMIEINDQIVVIDAGIGFADEENPGIDYMIPNTRYLEENKHKVKALLITHGHLDHIGGIPYIVGRIGNPPIYTREFGALLIKAKAEDFPGLKLDIKVIEKDDGSIPLSADLKVRFYGQTHSIPDSTGVILETPYGDIVF
;
A
#
# COMPACT_ATOMS: atom_id res chain seq x y z
N ASN A 1 -27.63 -40.87 -34.82
CA ASN A 1 -26.44 -40.23 -35.40
C ASN A 1 -25.31 -40.24 -34.39
N ALA A 2 -24.34 -41.13 -34.69
CA ALA A 2 -23.17 -41.39 -33.88
C ALA A 2 -22.10 -40.30 -34.09
N PHE A 3 -21.44 -39.83 -33.02
CA PHE A 3 -20.20 -39.09 -33.12
C PHE A 3 -19.05 -39.89 -32.51
N HIS A 4 -18.03 -40.06 -33.33
CA HIS A 4 -16.80 -40.81 -33.08
C HIS A 4 -15.90 -40.07 -32.08
N ALA A 5 -15.33 -40.81 -31.14
CA ALA A 5 -14.26 -40.38 -30.27
C ALA A 5 -12.90 -40.43 -30.98
N GLY A 6 -12.22 -39.29 -31.03
CA GLY A 6 -10.84 -39.20 -31.56
C GLY A 6 -9.81 -39.31 -30.43
N GLY A 7 -8.90 -40.30 -30.57
CA GLY A 7 -7.90 -40.65 -29.60
C GLY A 7 -6.74 -39.63 -29.45
N ALA A 8 -6.37 -39.34 -28.25
CA ALA A 8 -5.22 -38.51 -27.89
C ALA A 8 -3.91 -39.33 -27.95
N ARG A 9 -2.97 -38.94 -28.78
CA ARG A 9 -1.60 -39.48 -28.85
C ARG A 9 -0.75 -38.91 -27.72
N LYS A 10 -0.27 -39.75 -26.83
CA LYS A 10 0.79 -39.43 -25.87
C LYS A 10 2.13 -39.29 -26.58
N LYS A 11 2.77 -38.12 -26.50
CA LYS A 11 4.18 -37.95 -26.87
C LYS A 11 5.05 -38.16 -25.62
N THR A 12 5.82 -39.21 -25.62
CA THR A 12 6.91 -39.49 -24.68
C THR A 12 8.12 -38.64 -25.05
N PHE A 13 8.60 -37.83 -24.14
CA PHE A 13 9.83 -37.06 -24.29
C PHE A 13 10.97 -37.81 -23.63
N ASN A 14 11.91 -38.29 -24.47
CA ASN A 14 13.10 -39.03 -24.01
C ASN A 14 14.21 -38.01 -23.76
N GLY A 15 14.57 -37.76 -22.49
CA GLY A 15 15.64 -36.84 -22.10
C GLY A 15 17.00 -37.51 -22.21
N ASN A 16 17.86 -37.00 -23.03
CA ASN A 16 19.27 -37.36 -23.08
C ASN A 16 20.10 -36.45 -22.20
N ARG A 17 20.66 -37.03 -21.12
CA ARG A 17 21.68 -36.37 -20.28
C ARG A 17 23.03 -36.60 -20.97
N ASN A 18 23.81 -35.52 -21.23
CA ASN A 18 25.24 -35.52 -20.98
C ASN A 18 25.92 -34.21 -21.41
N ASN A 19 26.91 -33.84 -20.59
CA ASN A 19 28.03 -32.93 -20.84
C ASN A 19 27.82 -31.44 -20.51
N ARG A 20 28.18 -31.07 -19.28
CA ARG A 20 28.75 -29.76 -18.97
C ARG A 20 30.25 -29.92 -18.70
N PRO A 21 31.12 -29.13 -19.33
CA PRO A 21 32.52 -29.02 -18.89
C PRO A 21 32.63 -28.08 -17.68
N SER A 22 33.35 -28.56 -16.66
CA SER A 22 33.82 -27.80 -15.51
C SER A 22 34.94 -26.83 -15.95
N GLY A 23 34.65 -25.52 -15.87
CA GLY A 23 35.61 -24.46 -16.06
C GLY A 23 35.48 -23.46 -14.92
N ALA A 24 36.25 -23.66 -13.86
CA ALA A 24 36.38 -22.70 -12.74
C ALA A 24 37.27 -21.53 -13.19
N GLY A 25 36.63 -20.41 -13.53
CA GLY A 25 37.30 -19.11 -13.68
C GLY A 25 37.00 -18.23 -12.50
N GLN A 26 37.91 -18.13 -11.55
CA GLN A 26 37.87 -17.16 -10.46
C GLN A 26 37.98 -15.74 -11.04
N ARG A 27 36.95 -14.93 -10.84
CA ARG A 27 37.00 -13.48 -11.05
C ARG A 27 37.52 -12.81 -9.76
N PRO A 28 38.48 -11.88 -9.83
CA PRO A 28 38.95 -11.19 -8.64
C PRO A 28 37.84 -10.28 -8.08
N ALA A 29 37.66 -10.33 -6.75
CA ALA A 29 36.78 -9.44 -6.01
C ALA A 29 37.32 -7.99 -6.11
N GLY A 30 36.68 -7.17 -6.92
CA GLY A 30 36.89 -5.74 -6.93
C GLY A 30 36.32 -5.11 -5.67
N ASN A 31 37.20 -4.56 -4.82
CA ASN A 31 36.82 -3.74 -3.68
C ASN A 31 36.12 -2.46 -4.18
N PHE A 32 34.77 -2.49 -4.18
CA PHE A 32 34.01 -1.28 -4.36
C PHE A 32 33.90 -0.57 -2.99
N ARG A 33 34.77 0.43 -2.76
CA ARG A 33 34.54 1.40 -1.68
C ARG A 33 33.66 2.50 -2.21
N PRO A 34 32.45 2.74 -1.62
CA PRO A 34 31.68 3.94 -1.91
C PRO A 34 32.48 5.16 -1.44
N LYS A 35 32.59 6.18 -2.30
CA LYS A 35 33.14 7.49 -1.91
C LYS A 35 32.15 8.14 -0.96
N ASP A 36 32.63 8.56 0.20
CA ASP A 36 31.88 9.39 1.14
C ASP A 36 31.38 10.65 0.45
N SER A 37 30.06 10.75 0.29
CA SER A 37 29.39 12.02 0.00
C SER A 37 28.99 12.64 1.34
N THR A 38 29.75 13.63 1.71
CA THR A 38 29.50 14.50 2.87
C THR A 38 28.14 15.21 2.77
N GLY A 39 27.34 15.16 3.84
CA GLY A 39 26.35 16.17 4.16
C GLY A 39 24.88 15.77 3.99
N GLY A 40 24.40 14.94 4.87
CA GLY A 40 22.99 14.74 5.19
C GLY A 40 22.93 13.93 6.47
N GLY A 41 22.70 14.60 7.61
CA GLY A 41 22.67 13.92 8.90
C GLY A 41 21.50 12.97 8.98
N THR A 42 21.71 11.72 8.61
CA THR A 42 20.81 10.62 8.97
C THR A 42 20.93 10.45 10.47
N GLN A 43 19.96 10.93 11.22
CA GLN A 43 19.82 10.56 12.63
C GLN A 43 19.62 9.04 12.67
N HIS A 44 20.63 8.33 13.17
CA HIS A 44 20.53 6.91 13.46
C HIS A 44 19.40 6.74 14.50
N VAL A 45 18.26 6.25 14.06
CA VAL A 45 17.17 5.86 14.96
C VAL A 45 17.66 4.63 15.72
N ASP A 46 17.90 4.79 17.03
CA ASP A 46 18.28 3.69 17.89
C ASP A 46 17.11 2.68 17.99
N ARG A 47 17.19 1.58 17.25
CA ARG A 47 16.14 0.54 17.18
C ARG A 47 15.91 -0.17 18.53
N LYS A 48 16.67 0.12 19.57
CA LYS A 48 16.56 -0.51 20.89
C LYS A 48 15.50 0.11 21.80
N ASN A 49 15.01 1.30 21.50
CA ASN A 49 13.92 1.92 22.25
C ASN A 49 12.72 2.14 21.34
N GLY A 50 11.69 1.27 21.43
CA GLY A 50 10.44 1.34 20.69
C GLY A 50 9.57 2.61 20.91
N ASN A 51 10.18 3.70 21.35
CA ASN A 51 9.56 5.00 21.66
C ASN A 51 10.23 6.17 20.90
N ALA A 52 10.77 5.95 19.72
CA ALA A 52 11.22 7.08 18.88
C ALA A 52 10.01 7.99 18.61
N LYS A 53 9.97 9.14 19.26
CA LYS A 53 8.92 10.13 19.05
C LYS A 53 9.12 10.76 17.68
N ILE A 54 8.10 10.67 16.82
CA ILE A 54 8.12 11.36 15.53
C ILE A 54 8.17 12.88 15.85
N PRO A 55 9.17 13.62 15.33
CA PRO A 55 9.29 15.05 15.61
C PRO A 55 8.09 15.81 15.04
N ALA A 56 7.80 16.99 15.58
CA ALA A 56 6.80 17.87 15.01
C ALA A 56 7.13 18.18 13.54
N LEU A 57 6.09 18.34 12.72
CA LEU A 57 6.27 18.74 11.33
C LEU A 57 6.75 20.19 11.30
N GLU A 58 7.82 20.46 10.56
CA GLU A 58 8.29 21.84 10.34
C GLU A 58 7.29 22.57 9.42
N LYS A 59 7.23 23.89 9.61
CA LYS A 59 6.40 24.74 8.76
C LYS A 59 6.83 24.62 7.29
N ASP A 60 5.86 24.67 6.40
CA ASP A 60 6.06 24.63 4.92
C ASP A 60 6.78 23.34 4.45
N THR A 61 6.56 22.24 5.15
CA THR A 61 7.10 20.93 4.78
C THR A 61 5.99 19.89 4.59
N ILE A 62 6.31 18.86 3.83
CA ILE A 62 5.47 17.68 3.64
C ILE A 62 6.18 16.49 4.26
N ARG A 63 5.45 15.72 5.05
CA ARG A 63 5.94 14.45 5.58
C ARG A 63 5.21 13.31 4.92
N ILE A 64 5.96 12.40 4.31
CA ILE A 64 5.45 11.15 3.73
C ILE A 64 6.04 10.00 4.52
N ILE A 65 5.17 9.16 5.11
CA ILE A 65 5.57 7.98 5.88
C ILE A 65 4.85 6.76 5.35
N PRO A 66 5.54 5.82 4.72
CA PRO A 66 5.02 4.48 4.53
C PRO A 66 4.83 3.80 5.90
N LEU A 67 3.62 3.34 6.17
CA LEU A 67 3.29 2.59 7.38
C LEU A 67 3.37 1.07 7.15
N GLY A 68 3.38 0.68 5.88
CA GLY A 68 3.57 -0.67 5.37
C GLY A 68 3.69 -0.66 3.85
N GLY A 69 3.98 -1.82 3.24
CA GLY A 69 4.07 -1.99 1.79
C GLY A 69 5.42 -1.61 1.17
N VAL A 70 6.43 -1.25 1.97
CA VAL A 70 7.78 -0.95 1.48
C VAL A 70 8.72 -2.08 1.85
N GLU A 71 9.41 -2.64 0.85
CA GLU A 71 10.27 -3.83 0.97
C GLU A 71 9.54 -5.09 1.48
N GLU A 72 8.20 -5.12 1.33
CA GLU A 72 7.36 -6.24 1.71
C GLU A 72 6.17 -6.37 0.76
N ILE A 73 5.50 -7.53 0.77
CA ILE A 73 4.25 -7.76 0.04
C ILE A 73 3.08 -7.58 1.00
N GLY A 74 2.14 -6.73 0.61
CA GLY A 74 0.96 -6.43 1.42
C GLY A 74 1.15 -5.28 2.41
N ARG A 75 0.17 -5.06 3.27
CA ARG A 75 0.09 -3.97 4.25
C ARG A 75 0.23 -2.57 3.65
N ASN A 76 -0.16 -2.41 2.38
CA ASN A 76 -0.01 -1.12 1.71
C ASN A 76 -0.75 -0.03 2.47
N MET A 77 -0.01 0.93 2.99
CA MET A 77 -0.54 2.08 3.69
C MET A 77 0.52 3.17 3.77
N THR A 78 0.18 4.35 3.27
CA THR A 78 1.06 5.52 3.33
C THR A 78 0.31 6.69 3.92
N MET A 79 0.92 7.43 4.85
CA MET A 79 0.39 8.69 5.33
C MET A 79 1.17 9.88 4.76
N ILE A 80 0.45 10.96 4.48
CA ILE A 80 0.98 12.24 4.06
C ILE A 80 0.48 13.29 5.05
N GLU A 81 1.40 13.98 5.71
CA GLU A 81 1.08 15.04 6.66
C GLU A 81 1.55 16.40 6.11
N ILE A 82 0.63 17.36 6.06
CA ILE A 82 0.82 18.71 5.54
C ILE A 82 0.03 19.68 6.41
N ASN A 83 0.67 20.71 6.95
CA ASN A 83 0.00 21.80 7.69
C ASN A 83 -1.05 21.29 8.72
N ASP A 84 -0.67 20.38 9.60
CA ASP A 84 -1.56 19.75 10.59
C ASP A 84 -2.74 18.95 10.01
N GLN A 85 -2.63 18.52 8.78
CA GLN A 85 -3.61 17.68 8.11
C GLN A 85 -2.94 16.41 7.63
N ILE A 86 -3.64 15.29 7.76
CA ILE A 86 -3.15 13.98 7.35
C ILE A 86 -4.11 13.39 6.32
N VAL A 87 -3.56 12.92 5.22
CA VAL A 87 -4.25 12.08 4.24
C VAL A 87 -3.59 10.72 4.26
N VAL A 88 -4.40 9.67 4.25
CA VAL A 88 -3.93 8.28 4.23
C VAL A 88 -4.26 7.67 2.88
N ILE A 89 -3.32 6.96 2.29
CA ILE A 89 -3.50 6.21 1.05
C ILE A 89 -3.41 4.73 1.36
N ASP A 90 -4.47 4.00 1.06
CA ASP A 90 -4.69 2.59 1.33
C ASP A 90 -4.66 2.22 2.82
N ALA A 91 -5.21 1.05 3.14
CA ALA A 91 -5.22 0.45 4.46
C ALA A 91 -5.29 -1.08 4.31
N GLY A 92 -4.18 -1.65 3.85
CA GLY A 92 -4.08 -3.05 3.49
C GLY A 92 -3.79 -3.97 4.65
N ILE A 93 -3.91 -5.28 4.39
CA ILE A 93 -3.37 -6.34 5.24
C ILE A 93 -2.14 -6.96 4.58
N GLY A 94 -1.26 -7.52 5.40
CA GLY A 94 -0.26 -8.47 4.97
C GLY A 94 -0.70 -9.87 5.35
N PHE A 95 -0.35 -10.84 4.54
CA PHE A 95 -0.60 -12.24 4.85
C PHE A 95 0.54 -12.76 5.73
N ALA A 96 0.20 -13.64 6.66
CA ALA A 96 1.20 -14.29 7.50
C ALA A 96 2.01 -15.28 6.67
N ASP A 97 3.27 -15.40 7.02
CA ASP A 97 4.21 -16.37 6.49
C ASP A 97 4.44 -17.52 7.49
N GLU A 98 5.28 -18.47 7.10
CA GLU A 98 5.62 -19.63 7.94
C GLU A 98 6.36 -19.23 9.24
N GLU A 99 6.95 -18.03 9.28
CA GLU A 99 7.67 -17.51 10.44
C GLU A 99 6.74 -17.00 11.55
N ASN A 100 5.44 -16.82 11.23
CA ASN A 100 4.43 -16.30 12.14
C ASN A 100 3.26 -17.28 12.37
N PRO A 101 3.50 -18.46 12.94
CA PRO A 101 2.45 -19.47 13.12
C PRO A 101 1.33 -18.97 14.06
N GLY A 102 0.09 -19.17 13.63
CA GLY A 102 -1.10 -18.74 14.39
C GLY A 102 -1.52 -17.30 14.18
N ILE A 103 -0.88 -16.59 13.23
CA ILE A 103 -1.30 -15.28 12.74
C ILE A 103 -1.92 -15.45 11.36
N ASP A 104 -3.16 -15.00 11.17
CA ASP A 104 -3.85 -15.08 9.88
C ASP A 104 -3.46 -13.92 8.97
N TYR A 105 -3.29 -12.72 9.54
CA TYR A 105 -2.91 -11.49 8.80
C TYR A 105 -2.27 -10.45 9.73
N MET A 106 -1.56 -9.52 9.12
CA MET A 106 -0.91 -8.39 9.78
C MET A 106 -1.49 -7.08 9.26
N ILE A 107 -1.57 -6.06 10.12
CA ILE A 107 -1.96 -4.70 9.74
C ILE A 107 -0.79 -3.72 9.94
N PRO A 108 -0.78 -2.59 9.22
CA PRO A 108 0.18 -1.52 9.44
C PRO A 108 0.18 -0.99 10.87
N ASN A 109 1.29 -0.41 11.30
CA ASN A 109 1.36 0.28 12.59
C ASN A 109 0.71 1.65 12.49
N THR A 110 -0.46 1.80 13.09
CA THR A 110 -1.29 3.02 13.02
C THR A 110 -1.13 3.96 14.21
N ARG A 111 -0.22 3.68 15.13
CA ARG A 111 -0.09 4.43 16.41
C ARG A 111 0.00 5.95 16.20
N TYR A 112 0.81 6.42 15.25
CA TYR A 112 0.92 7.85 14.96
C TYR A 112 -0.41 8.46 14.49
N LEU A 113 -1.15 7.74 13.66
CA LEU A 113 -2.47 8.18 13.19
C LEU A 113 -3.49 8.20 14.35
N GLU A 114 -3.44 7.22 15.25
CA GLU A 114 -4.32 7.14 16.41
C GLU A 114 -4.10 8.32 17.36
N GLU A 115 -2.83 8.67 17.63
CA GLU A 115 -2.43 9.81 18.44
C GLU A 115 -2.81 11.17 17.79
N ASN A 116 -2.91 11.20 16.44
CA ASN A 116 -3.21 12.38 15.63
C ASN A 116 -4.54 12.28 14.86
N LYS A 117 -5.48 11.44 15.31
CA LYS A 117 -6.73 11.15 14.58
C LYS A 117 -7.56 12.38 14.21
N HIS A 118 -7.47 13.46 14.97
CA HIS A 118 -8.16 14.72 14.69
C HIS A 118 -7.61 15.44 13.44
N LYS A 119 -6.40 15.11 13.00
CA LYS A 119 -5.77 15.64 11.80
C LYS A 119 -6.13 14.84 10.55
N VAL A 120 -6.60 13.59 10.67
CA VAL A 120 -6.88 12.72 9.53
C VAL A 120 -8.11 13.22 8.77
N LYS A 121 -7.92 13.67 7.53
CA LYS A 121 -8.95 14.26 6.69
C LYS A 121 -9.62 13.26 5.75
N ALA A 122 -8.87 12.28 5.28
CA ALA A 122 -9.38 11.30 4.33
C ALA A 122 -8.55 10.01 4.37
N LEU A 123 -9.21 8.90 4.01
CA LEU A 123 -8.61 7.66 3.56
C LEU A 123 -8.92 7.49 2.08
N LEU A 124 -7.88 7.50 1.24
CA LEU A 124 -7.98 7.37 -0.21
C LEU A 124 -7.62 5.94 -0.58
N ILE A 125 -8.47 5.27 -1.33
CA ILE A 125 -8.27 3.89 -1.75
C ILE A 125 -7.98 3.84 -3.24
N THR A 126 -6.82 3.26 -3.57
CA THR A 126 -6.38 3.12 -4.95
C THR A 126 -7.19 2.05 -5.70
N HIS A 127 -7.43 0.90 -5.08
CA HIS A 127 -8.21 -0.20 -5.65
C HIS A 127 -8.61 -1.25 -4.59
N GLY A 128 -9.38 -2.25 -5.00
CA GLY A 128 -10.06 -3.17 -4.10
C GLY A 128 -9.32 -4.44 -3.69
N HIS A 129 -8.02 -4.59 -3.92
CA HIS A 129 -7.28 -5.76 -3.43
C HIS A 129 -7.14 -5.73 -1.89
N LEU A 130 -7.07 -6.91 -1.26
CA LEU A 130 -7.04 -7.01 0.21
C LEU A 130 -5.81 -6.38 0.84
N ASP A 131 -4.69 -6.41 0.17
CA ASP A 131 -3.47 -5.75 0.60
C ASP A 131 -3.52 -4.22 0.51
N HIS A 132 -4.66 -3.65 0.02
CA HIS A 132 -4.99 -2.22 -0.02
C HIS A 132 -6.22 -1.85 0.80
N ILE A 133 -7.20 -2.76 0.97
CA ILE A 133 -8.45 -2.46 1.71
C ILE A 133 -8.69 -3.35 2.93
N GLY A 134 -7.98 -4.48 3.03
CA GLY A 134 -8.28 -5.51 4.02
C GLY A 134 -8.11 -5.07 5.48
N GLY A 135 -7.31 -4.05 5.73
CA GLY A 135 -7.08 -3.46 7.06
C GLY A 135 -8.17 -2.48 7.51
N ILE A 136 -9.02 -1.99 6.59
CA ILE A 136 -10.05 -0.97 6.89
C ILE A 136 -10.87 -1.31 8.13
N PRO A 137 -11.44 -2.52 8.29
CA PRO A 137 -12.29 -2.83 9.44
C PRO A 137 -11.58 -2.71 10.79
N TYR A 138 -10.27 -2.91 10.81
CA TYR A 138 -9.46 -2.88 12.01
C TYR A 138 -8.87 -1.51 12.33
N ILE A 139 -8.73 -0.66 11.29
CA ILE A 139 -7.96 0.58 11.35
C ILE A 139 -8.86 1.81 11.41
N VAL A 140 -9.94 1.86 10.61
CA VAL A 140 -10.72 3.08 10.38
C VAL A 140 -11.23 3.73 11.66
N GLY A 141 -11.74 2.93 12.60
CA GLY A 141 -12.21 3.43 13.91
C GLY A 141 -11.10 4.01 14.77
N ARG A 142 -9.90 3.44 14.69
CA ARG A 142 -8.74 3.87 15.47
C ARG A 142 -8.22 5.24 15.01
N ILE A 143 -8.28 5.50 13.71
CA ILE A 143 -7.79 6.74 13.09
C ILE A 143 -8.85 7.85 12.98
N GLY A 144 -10.00 7.68 13.63
CA GLY A 144 -11.02 8.72 13.76
C GLY A 144 -12.18 8.65 12.78
N ASN A 145 -12.39 7.52 12.10
CA ASN A 145 -13.43 7.32 11.08
C ASN A 145 -13.42 8.40 9.96
N PRO A 146 -12.29 8.65 9.31
CA PRO A 146 -12.27 9.61 8.21
C PRO A 146 -13.14 9.13 7.05
N PRO A 147 -13.63 10.03 6.18
CA PRO A 147 -14.29 9.64 4.95
C PRO A 147 -13.34 8.84 4.06
N ILE A 148 -13.88 7.78 3.44
CA ILE A 148 -13.16 6.86 2.56
C ILE A 148 -13.53 7.18 1.13
N TYR A 149 -12.58 7.60 0.32
CA TYR A 149 -12.78 7.88 -1.10
C TYR A 149 -12.28 6.72 -1.94
N THR A 150 -13.13 6.19 -2.80
CA THR A 150 -12.80 5.05 -3.66
C THR A 150 -13.72 4.99 -4.87
N ARG A 151 -13.36 4.22 -5.90
CA ARG A 151 -14.21 3.89 -7.03
C ARG A 151 -15.31 2.91 -6.61
N GLU A 152 -16.31 2.72 -7.48
CA GLU A 152 -17.50 1.91 -7.21
C GLU A 152 -17.15 0.47 -6.82
N PHE A 153 -16.28 -0.19 -7.59
CA PHE A 153 -15.91 -1.58 -7.31
C PHE A 153 -15.17 -1.72 -5.96
N GLY A 154 -14.29 -0.78 -5.64
CA GLY A 154 -13.64 -0.71 -4.31
C GLY A 154 -14.65 -0.53 -3.19
N ALA A 155 -15.65 0.35 -3.38
CA ALA A 155 -16.72 0.56 -2.40
C ALA A 155 -17.56 -0.71 -2.16
N LEU A 156 -17.87 -1.47 -3.22
CA LEU A 156 -18.58 -2.75 -3.09
C LEU A 156 -17.78 -3.75 -2.26
N LEU A 157 -16.48 -3.91 -2.54
CA LEU A 157 -15.62 -4.84 -1.80
C LEU A 157 -15.45 -4.43 -0.34
N ILE A 158 -15.28 -3.14 -0.06
CA ILE A 158 -15.19 -2.62 1.32
C ILE A 158 -16.49 -2.89 2.08
N LYS A 159 -17.65 -2.66 1.47
CA LYS A 159 -18.97 -2.94 2.08
C LYS A 159 -19.14 -4.43 2.35
N ALA A 160 -18.83 -5.29 1.38
CA ALA A 160 -18.90 -6.74 1.57
C ALA A 160 -17.99 -7.21 2.72
N LYS A 161 -16.76 -6.68 2.81
CA LYS A 161 -15.85 -6.98 3.92
C LYS A 161 -16.38 -6.47 5.27
N ALA A 162 -17.09 -5.34 5.28
CA ALA A 162 -17.67 -4.76 6.49
C ALA A 162 -18.81 -5.59 7.08
N GLU A 163 -19.47 -6.46 6.30
CA GLU A 163 -20.52 -7.36 6.78
C GLU A 163 -20.02 -8.32 7.86
N ASP A 164 -18.75 -8.69 7.81
CA ASP A 164 -18.10 -9.54 8.83
C ASP A 164 -17.89 -8.79 10.17
N PHE A 165 -18.14 -7.47 10.23
CA PHE A 165 -17.84 -6.61 11.38
C PHE A 165 -19.09 -5.85 11.86
N PRO A 166 -19.98 -6.51 12.65
CA PRO A 166 -21.18 -5.88 13.17
C PRO A 166 -20.90 -4.59 13.95
N GLY A 167 -21.58 -3.51 13.56
CA GLY A 167 -21.43 -2.19 14.21
C GLY A 167 -20.32 -1.30 13.62
N LEU A 168 -19.55 -1.78 12.64
CA LEU A 168 -18.61 -0.94 11.90
C LEU A 168 -19.39 0.10 11.07
N LYS A 169 -19.03 1.38 11.28
CA LYS A 169 -19.59 2.48 10.51
C LYS A 169 -18.54 3.02 9.56
N LEU A 170 -18.88 3.08 8.28
CA LEU A 170 -17.99 3.58 7.22
C LEU A 170 -18.66 4.75 6.51
N ASP A 171 -17.94 5.84 6.33
CA ASP A 171 -18.35 6.97 5.49
C ASP A 171 -17.68 6.84 4.12
N ILE A 172 -18.27 6.05 3.22
CA ILE A 172 -17.73 5.77 1.89
C ILE A 172 -18.27 6.79 0.89
N LYS A 173 -17.36 7.51 0.25
CA LYS A 173 -17.59 8.44 -0.86
C LYS A 173 -17.17 7.75 -2.15
N VAL A 174 -18.15 7.36 -2.97
CA VAL A 174 -17.87 6.78 -4.29
C VAL A 174 -17.50 7.91 -5.24
N ILE A 175 -16.36 7.73 -5.93
CA ILE A 175 -15.83 8.68 -6.90
C ILE A 175 -16.27 8.24 -8.28
N GLU A 176 -16.93 9.10 -9.01
CA GLU A 176 -17.28 8.89 -10.40
C GLU A 176 -16.04 9.14 -11.32
N LYS A 177 -16.11 8.59 -12.53
CA LYS A 177 -14.96 8.54 -13.43
C LYS A 177 -14.44 9.91 -13.84
N ASP A 178 -15.31 10.90 -13.88
CA ASP A 178 -15.02 12.25 -14.35
C ASP A 178 -15.09 13.31 -13.23
N ASP A 179 -15.07 12.85 -11.96
CA ASP A 179 -14.94 13.76 -10.84
C ASP A 179 -13.64 14.52 -10.98
N GLY A 180 -13.73 15.83 -11.00
CA GLY A 180 -12.58 16.72 -11.04
C GLY A 180 -11.80 16.69 -9.72
N SER A 181 -11.32 17.84 -9.31
CA SER A 181 -10.63 17.99 -8.03
C SER A 181 -11.63 18.00 -6.87
N ILE A 182 -11.52 17.02 -5.97
CA ILE A 182 -12.39 16.84 -4.80
C ILE A 182 -11.73 17.52 -3.59
N PRO A 183 -12.38 18.51 -2.96
CA PRO A 183 -11.80 19.17 -1.79
C PRO A 183 -11.84 18.24 -0.57
N LEU A 184 -10.70 18.05 0.07
CA LEU A 184 -10.56 17.35 1.36
C LEU A 184 -10.55 18.34 2.54
N SER A 185 -10.05 19.55 2.29
CA SER A 185 -9.99 20.66 3.24
C SER A 185 -9.86 21.98 2.48
N ALA A 186 -9.58 23.08 3.21
CA ALA A 186 -9.32 24.38 2.58
C ALA A 186 -8.08 24.35 1.66
N ASP A 187 -7.06 23.55 2.02
CA ASP A 187 -5.74 23.58 1.38
C ASP A 187 -5.43 22.31 0.57
N LEU A 188 -6.23 21.25 0.76
CA LEU A 188 -5.97 19.96 0.14
C LEU A 188 -7.13 19.53 -0.74
N LYS A 189 -6.80 19.08 -1.95
CA LYS A 189 -7.73 18.48 -2.88
C LYS A 189 -7.15 17.18 -3.41
N VAL A 190 -7.99 16.30 -3.93
CA VAL A 190 -7.55 15.06 -4.55
C VAL A 190 -8.20 14.88 -5.92
N ARG A 191 -7.43 14.36 -6.86
CA ARG A 191 -7.91 13.82 -8.14
C ARG A 191 -7.53 12.35 -8.25
N PHE A 192 -8.36 11.60 -8.94
CA PHE A 192 -8.11 10.21 -9.25
C PHE A 192 -7.96 10.04 -10.76
N TYR A 193 -7.03 9.21 -11.19
CA TYR A 193 -6.84 8.88 -12.60
C TYR A 193 -6.80 7.36 -12.78
N GLY A 194 -7.30 6.87 -13.92
CA GLY A 194 -7.38 5.45 -14.20
C GLY A 194 -6.01 4.80 -14.35
N GLN A 195 -5.83 3.64 -13.74
CA GLN A 195 -4.64 2.81 -13.86
C GLN A 195 -5.00 1.41 -14.37
N THR A 196 -4.13 0.85 -15.20
CA THR A 196 -4.26 -0.55 -15.65
C THR A 196 -3.78 -1.48 -14.56
N HIS A 197 -4.67 -2.37 -14.11
CA HIS A 197 -4.36 -3.36 -13.09
C HIS A 197 -5.20 -4.62 -13.28
N SER A 198 -4.95 -5.67 -12.49
CA SER A 198 -5.67 -6.95 -12.56
C SER A 198 -7.08 -6.93 -11.94
N ILE A 199 -7.53 -5.79 -11.42
CA ILE A 199 -8.84 -5.60 -10.82
C ILE A 199 -9.50 -4.35 -11.44
N PRO A 200 -10.84 -4.33 -11.63
CA PRO A 200 -11.55 -3.16 -12.12
C PRO A 200 -11.40 -1.93 -11.23
N ASP A 201 -11.59 -0.76 -11.83
CA ASP A 201 -11.62 0.54 -11.14
C ASP A 201 -10.34 0.92 -10.39
N SER A 202 -9.20 0.38 -10.81
CA SER A 202 -7.91 0.79 -10.25
C SER A 202 -7.56 2.21 -10.64
N THR A 203 -7.08 2.97 -9.66
CA THR A 203 -6.74 4.39 -9.82
C THR A 203 -5.41 4.73 -9.19
N GLY A 204 -4.74 5.71 -9.79
CA GLY A 204 -3.71 6.48 -9.09
C GLY A 204 -4.35 7.71 -8.45
N VAL A 205 -3.63 8.33 -7.54
CA VAL A 205 -4.05 9.47 -6.73
C VAL A 205 -3.13 10.65 -6.99
N ILE A 206 -3.71 11.82 -7.20
CA ILE A 206 -3.00 13.10 -7.24
C ILE A 206 -3.51 13.93 -6.06
N LEU A 207 -2.68 14.12 -5.05
CA LEU A 207 -2.97 15.01 -3.93
C LEU A 207 -2.45 16.41 -4.27
N GLU A 208 -3.36 17.33 -4.49
CA GLU A 208 -3.07 18.74 -4.76
C GLU A 208 -2.84 19.47 -3.44
N THR A 209 -1.68 20.10 -3.30
CA THR A 209 -1.26 20.78 -2.07
C THR A 209 -0.79 22.21 -2.37
N PRO A 210 -0.69 23.09 -1.37
CA PRO A 210 -0.10 24.42 -1.56
C PRO A 210 1.36 24.41 -2.05
N TYR A 211 2.02 23.27 -1.92
CA TYR A 211 3.44 23.10 -2.26
C TYR A 211 3.67 22.35 -3.59
N GLY A 212 2.61 21.98 -4.28
CA GLY A 212 2.62 21.20 -5.50
C GLY A 212 1.87 19.88 -5.38
N ASP A 213 1.81 19.15 -6.48
CA ASP A 213 1.09 17.87 -6.57
C ASP A 213 1.96 16.71 -6.13
N ILE A 214 1.36 15.80 -5.36
CA ILE A 214 1.96 14.52 -4.97
C ILE A 214 1.20 13.42 -5.70
N VAL A 215 1.92 12.60 -6.47
CA VAL A 215 1.32 11.56 -7.32
C VAL A 215 1.68 10.18 -6.78
N PHE A 216 0.66 9.31 -6.65
CA PHE A 216 0.74 7.91 -6.27
C PHE A 216 0.16 7.01 -7.35
#